data_f27641a7cc11d422723777fc5ecec34b
#
_entry.id   f27641a7cc11d422723777fc5ecec34b
#
_cell.length_a   1.000
_cell.length_b   1.000
_cell.length_c   1.000
_cell.angle_alpha   90.00
_cell.angle_beta   90.00
_cell.angle_gamma   90.00
#
_symmetry.space_group_name_H-M   'P 1'
#
loop_
_entity.id
_entity.type
_entity.pdbx_description
1 polymer ?
#
loop_
_entity_poly.entity_id
_entity_poly.type
_entity_poly.pdbx_seq_one_letter_code
_entity_poly.pdbx_strand_id
1 'polypeptide(L)'
;MKRIGLISDTHGTFDDTLRGFLTDVDEIWHAGDIGSLELADRIAAFKPLRAVCGNTDGGTMRCVWPLVDFFRCEEATVLMTHIGGYPRRYDPRILPRIRSARPTLFVAGHSHILRIIYDPVYR
;
A
#
# COMPACT_ATOMS: atom_id res chain seq x y z
N MET A 1 -6.96 -16.37 -10.10
CA MET A 1 -5.99 -15.76 -9.17
C MET A 1 -5.65 -14.35 -9.62
N LYS A 2 -5.75 -13.38 -8.70
CA LYS A 2 -5.39 -11.99 -9.01
C LYS A 2 -3.89 -11.77 -8.95
N ARG A 3 -3.38 -11.04 -9.91
CA ARG A 3 -2.02 -10.54 -9.91
C ARG A 3 -2.03 -9.10 -9.42
N ILE A 4 -1.27 -8.83 -8.38
CA ILE A 4 -1.23 -7.51 -7.74
C ILE A 4 0.11 -6.85 -8.01
N GLY A 5 0.05 -5.62 -8.52
CA GLY A 5 1.24 -4.77 -8.63
C GLY A 5 1.36 -3.93 -7.37
N LEU A 6 2.34 -4.24 -6.55
CA LEU A 6 2.58 -3.49 -5.31
C LEU A 6 3.64 -2.44 -5.54
N ILE A 7 3.28 -1.18 -5.33
CA ILE A 7 4.20 -0.05 -5.49
C ILE A 7 4.09 0.86 -4.27
N SER A 8 5.09 1.72 -4.12
CA SER A 8 5.15 2.68 -3.01
C SER A 8 6.13 3.78 -3.34
N ASP A 9 5.96 4.92 -2.69
CA ASP A 9 6.93 6.01 -2.72
C ASP A 9 7.25 6.49 -4.14
N THR A 10 6.23 6.64 -4.97
CA THR A 10 6.39 7.11 -6.35
C THR A 10 6.71 8.61 -6.42
N HIS A 11 6.29 9.37 -5.41
CA HIS A 11 6.59 10.80 -5.29
C HIS A 11 6.32 11.60 -6.57
N GLY A 12 5.19 11.33 -7.21
CA GLY A 12 4.77 12.05 -8.39
C GLY A 12 5.22 11.45 -9.72
N THR A 13 5.89 10.29 -9.72
CA THR A 13 6.41 9.66 -10.94
C THR A 13 5.66 8.38 -11.29
N PHE A 14 5.15 8.34 -12.52
CA PHE A 14 4.55 7.13 -13.09
C PHE A 14 4.95 7.07 -14.57
N ASP A 15 6.16 6.61 -14.80
CA ASP A 15 6.76 6.61 -16.14
C ASP A 15 6.46 5.34 -16.94
N ASP A 16 6.94 5.30 -18.18
CA ASP A 16 6.69 4.17 -19.07
C ASP A 16 7.34 2.88 -18.58
N THR A 17 8.46 2.97 -17.88
CA THR A 17 9.14 1.80 -17.32
C THR A 17 8.24 1.15 -16.26
N LEU A 18 7.69 1.96 -15.35
CA LEU A 18 6.79 1.47 -14.33
C LEU A 18 5.49 0.92 -14.94
N ARG A 19 4.93 1.60 -15.93
CA ARG A 19 3.75 1.11 -16.66
C ARG A 19 4.00 -0.24 -17.29
N GLY A 20 5.15 -0.41 -17.94
CA GLY A 20 5.51 -1.67 -18.57
C GLY A 20 5.60 -2.80 -17.56
N PHE A 21 6.18 -2.52 -16.40
CA PHE A 21 6.27 -3.49 -15.30
C PHE A 21 4.88 -3.93 -14.81
N LEU A 22 3.90 -3.02 -14.84
CA LEU A 22 2.56 -3.26 -14.30
C LEU A 22 1.55 -3.71 -15.36
N THR A 23 1.97 -3.97 -16.59
CA THR A 23 1.05 -4.29 -17.69
C THR A 23 0.22 -5.55 -17.42
N ASP A 24 0.81 -6.56 -16.80
CA ASP A 24 0.17 -7.87 -16.62
C ASP A 24 -0.54 -8.05 -15.30
N VAL A 25 -0.60 -7.01 -14.46
CA VAL A 25 -1.30 -7.12 -13.18
C VAL A 25 -2.79 -6.80 -13.34
N ASP A 26 -3.60 -7.34 -12.46
CA ASP A 26 -5.04 -7.09 -12.45
C ASP A 26 -5.41 -5.85 -11.67
N GLU A 27 -4.61 -5.52 -10.65
CA GLU A 27 -4.90 -4.44 -9.73
C GLU A 27 -3.59 -3.90 -9.18
N ILE A 28 -3.55 -2.60 -8.86
CA ILE A 28 -2.38 -1.96 -8.28
C ILE A 28 -2.70 -1.55 -6.84
N TRP A 29 -1.79 -1.87 -5.92
CA TRP A 29 -1.83 -1.40 -4.53
C TRP A 29 -0.67 -0.44 -4.31
N HIS A 30 -0.99 0.77 -3.89
CA HIS A 30 0.00 1.81 -3.60
C HIS A 30 0.08 2.04 -2.10
N ALA A 31 1.23 1.79 -1.52
CA ALA A 31 1.44 1.86 -0.06
C ALA A 31 1.91 3.24 0.42
N GLY A 32 1.55 4.31 -0.30
CA GLY A 32 1.74 5.68 0.18
C GLY A 32 2.85 6.45 -0.49
N ASP A 33 2.88 7.76 -0.21
CA ASP A 33 3.75 8.73 -0.86
C ASP A 33 3.57 8.74 -2.37
N ILE A 34 2.31 8.91 -2.78
CA ILE A 34 1.91 8.91 -4.18
C ILE A 34 2.47 10.15 -4.88
N GLY A 35 2.32 11.30 -4.27
CA GLY A 35 2.81 12.57 -4.79
C GLY A 35 1.71 13.58 -5.10
N SER A 36 0.66 13.18 -5.80
CA SER A 36 -0.44 14.09 -6.14
C SER A 36 -1.70 13.31 -6.47
N LEU A 37 -2.86 13.98 -6.37
CA LEU A 37 -4.14 13.41 -6.83
C LEU A 37 -4.10 13.11 -8.32
N GLU A 38 -3.46 13.97 -9.10
CA GLU A 38 -3.33 13.79 -10.53
C GLU A 38 -2.63 12.47 -10.85
N LEU A 39 -1.54 12.17 -10.13
CA LEU A 39 -0.83 10.90 -10.32
C LEU A 39 -1.69 9.72 -9.91
N ALA A 40 -2.40 9.81 -8.79
CA ALA A 40 -3.29 8.75 -8.35
C ALA A 40 -4.38 8.49 -9.39
N ASP A 41 -4.94 9.55 -9.98
CA ASP A 41 -5.95 9.42 -11.04
C ASP A 41 -5.38 8.76 -12.28
N ARG A 42 -4.14 9.07 -12.65
CA ARG A 42 -3.48 8.45 -13.81
C ARG A 42 -3.27 6.96 -13.57
N ILE A 43 -2.87 6.58 -12.38
CA ILE A 43 -2.68 5.16 -12.04
C ILE A 43 -4.03 4.45 -12.04
N ALA A 44 -5.04 5.05 -11.45
CA ALA A 44 -6.39 4.48 -11.40
C ALA A 44 -7.02 4.31 -12.79
N ALA A 45 -6.68 5.20 -13.72
CA ALA A 45 -7.13 5.09 -15.11
C ALA A 45 -6.43 3.93 -15.85
N PHE A 46 -5.23 3.58 -15.42
CA PHE A 46 -4.46 2.50 -16.02
C PHE A 46 -4.92 1.12 -15.54
N LYS A 47 -5.08 0.96 -14.23
CA LYS A 47 -5.54 -0.28 -13.59
C LYS A 47 -6.35 0.06 -12.35
N PRO A 48 -7.26 -0.83 -11.87
CA PRO A 48 -7.91 -0.60 -10.60
C PRO A 48 -6.87 -0.34 -9.50
N LEU A 49 -7.08 0.71 -8.72
CA LEU A 49 -6.11 1.17 -7.73
C LEU A 49 -6.70 1.11 -6.33
N ARG A 50 -5.91 0.57 -5.40
CA ARG A 50 -6.17 0.66 -3.97
C ARG A 50 -4.94 1.29 -3.34
N ALA A 51 -5.12 2.34 -2.55
CA ALA A 51 -3.99 3.15 -2.09
C ALA A 51 -4.21 3.67 -0.68
N VAL A 52 -3.10 3.98 0.00
CA VAL A 52 -3.12 4.72 1.26
C VAL A 52 -2.25 5.96 1.12
N CYS A 53 -2.49 6.97 1.96
CA CYS A 53 -1.66 8.16 2.00
C CYS A 53 -0.36 7.88 2.75
N GLY A 54 0.74 8.43 2.25
CA GLY A 54 2.01 8.41 2.94
C GLY A 54 2.24 9.68 3.74
N ASN A 55 3.39 9.75 4.40
CA ASN A 55 3.72 10.90 5.25
C ASN A 55 3.94 12.19 4.44
N THR A 56 4.26 12.09 3.15
CA THR A 56 4.42 13.27 2.29
C THR A 56 3.13 13.67 1.60
N ASP A 57 2.10 12.84 1.61
CA ASP A 57 0.81 13.16 0.97
C ASP A 57 0.03 14.12 1.85
N GLY A 58 -0.36 15.27 1.26
CA GLY A 58 -0.99 16.36 2.00
C GLY A 58 -2.50 16.25 2.15
N GLY A 59 -3.11 17.32 2.66
CA GLY A 59 -4.51 17.35 3.06
C GLY A 59 -5.51 16.91 2.00
N THR A 60 -5.35 17.36 0.74
CA THR A 60 -6.27 16.99 -0.34
C THR A 60 -6.23 15.48 -0.61
N MET A 61 -5.02 14.90 -0.61
CA MET A 61 -4.86 13.47 -0.78
C MET A 61 -5.55 12.69 0.33
N ARG A 62 -5.44 13.18 1.56
CA ARG A 62 -6.04 12.52 2.73
C ARG A 62 -7.56 12.55 2.73
N CYS A 63 -8.17 13.46 1.98
CA CYS A 63 -9.62 13.49 1.80
C CYS A 63 -10.12 12.42 0.85
N VAL A 64 -9.27 11.96 -0.06
CA VAL A 64 -9.64 10.97 -1.09
C VAL A 64 -9.15 9.57 -0.73
N TRP A 65 -7.93 9.44 -0.22
CA TRP A 65 -7.31 8.16 0.08
C TRP A 65 -7.09 8.01 1.59
N PRO A 66 -7.35 6.82 2.16
CA PRO A 66 -7.20 6.61 3.61
C PRO A 66 -5.74 6.53 4.03
N LEU A 67 -5.49 6.70 5.32
CA LEU A 67 -4.17 6.45 5.92
C LEU A 67 -3.93 4.96 6.11
N VAL A 68 -4.99 4.21 6.34
CA VAL A 68 -4.95 2.76 6.55
C VAL A 68 -6.11 2.14 5.78
N ASP A 69 -5.86 1.07 5.08
CA ASP A 69 -6.90 0.32 4.35
C ASP A 69 -6.89 -1.14 4.80
N PHE A 70 -8.03 -1.63 5.27
CA PHE A 70 -8.20 -3.04 5.63
C PHE A 70 -9.25 -3.64 4.71
N PHE A 71 -8.86 -4.62 3.91
CA PHE A 71 -9.73 -5.16 2.87
C PHE A 71 -9.46 -6.63 2.62
N ARG A 72 -10.34 -7.24 1.84
CA ARG A 72 -10.21 -8.63 1.44
C ARG A 72 -9.78 -8.69 -0.02
N CYS A 73 -8.81 -9.55 -0.32
CA CYS A 73 -8.41 -9.88 -1.68
C CYS A 73 -8.47 -11.39 -1.83
N GLU A 74 -9.41 -11.88 -2.63
CA GLU A 74 -9.73 -13.30 -2.71
C GLU A 74 -10.03 -13.84 -1.32
N GLU A 75 -9.25 -14.80 -0.80
CA GLU A 75 -9.47 -15.36 0.54
C GLU A 75 -8.60 -14.71 1.62
N ALA A 76 -7.71 -13.80 1.24
CA ALA A 76 -6.82 -13.14 2.18
C ALA A 76 -7.42 -11.84 2.72
N THR A 77 -7.15 -11.53 3.98
CA THR A 77 -7.42 -10.22 4.55
C THR A 77 -6.14 -9.41 4.54
N VAL A 78 -6.21 -8.17 4.10
CA VAL A 78 -5.05 -7.32 3.87
C VAL A 78 -5.19 -6.04 4.69
N LEU A 79 -4.15 -5.73 5.46
CA LEU A 79 -4.03 -4.44 6.13
C LEU A 79 -2.87 -3.68 5.49
N MET A 80 -3.17 -2.52 4.91
CA MET A 80 -2.19 -1.71 4.21
C MET A 80 -2.05 -0.34 4.84
N THR A 81 -0.82 0.08 5.07
CA THR A 81 -0.48 1.41 5.57
C THR A 81 0.87 1.83 5.01
N HIS A 82 1.21 3.13 5.10
CA HIS A 82 2.51 3.58 4.59
C HIS A 82 3.64 3.26 5.57
N ILE A 83 3.49 3.65 6.83
CA ILE A 83 4.52 3.44 7.84
C ILE A 83 4.10 2.30 8.75
N GLY A 84 4.75 1.15 8.60
CA GLY A 84 4.36 -0.06 9.33
C GLY A 84 5.42 -0.66 10.22
N GLY A 85 6.69 -0.40 9.93
CA GLY A 85 7.79 -1.03 10.67
C GLY A 85 8.04 -2.47 10.24
N TYR A 86 8.56 -3.26 11.15
CA TYR A 86 8.96 -4.66 10.91
C TYR A 86 8.46 -5.54 12.04
N PRO A 87 8.42 -6.87 11.85
CA PRO A 87 8.11 -7.78 12.96
C PRO A 87 8.95 -7.46 14.19
N ARG A 88 8.28 -7.39 15.35
CA ARG A 88 8.83 -7.00 16.65
C ARG A 88 9.16 -5.51 16.78
N ARG A 89 9.03 -4.75 15.69
CA ARG A 89 9.28 -3.31 15.67
C ARG A 89 8.23 -2.58 14.84
N TYR A 90 6.97 -3.01 14.92
CA TYR A 90 5.88 -2.33 14.23
C TYR A 90 5.72 -0.91 14.76
N ASP A 91 5.35 -0.01 13.85
CA ASP A 91 5.07 1.38 14.23
C ASP A 91 3.96 1.39 15.28
N PRO A 92 4.13 2.11 16.42
CA PRO A 92 3.13 2.13 17.48
C PRO A 92 1.76 2.60 17.06
N ARG A 93 1.66 3.36 15.97
CA ARG A 93 0.38 3.86 15.46
C ARG A 93 -0.44 2.79 14.77
N ILE A 94 0.22 1.77 14.20
CA ILE A 94 -0.47 0.70 13.47
C ILE A 94 -0.59 -0.58 14.28
N LEU A 95 0.23 -0.77 15.29
CA LEU A 95 0.27 -2.02 16.05
C LEU A 95 -1.09 -2.41 16.66
N PRO A 96 -1.88 -1.48 17.23
CA PRO A 96 -3.21 -1.86 17.74
C PRO A 96 -4.13 -2.42 16.64
N ARG A 97 -4.02 -1.90 15.41
CA ARG A 97 -4.81 -2.38 14.28
C ARG A 97 -4.37 -3.78 13.86
N ILE A 98 -3.06 -4.05 13.87
CA ILE A 98 -2.54 -5.39 13.57
C ILE A 98 -3.07 -6.40 14.59
N ARG A 99 -3.02 -6.05 15.87
CA ARG A 99 -3.51 -6.93 16.94
C ARG A 99 -5.01 -7.21 16.82
N SER A 100 -5.78 -6.18 16.49
CA SER A 100 -7.23 -6.28 16.39
C SER A 100 -7.67 -7.01 15.13
N ALA A 101 -7.10 -6.66 13.98
CA ALA A 101 -7.53 -7.17 12.68
C ALA A 101 -6.94 -8.54 12.35
N ARG A 102 -5.74 -8.82 12.83
CA ARG A 102 -5.00 -10.06 12.55
C ARG A 102 -5.03 -10.42 11.07
N PRO A 103 -4.54 -9.53 10.20
CA PRO A 103 -4.63 -9.73 8.75
C PRO A 103 -3.79 -10.92 8.30
N THR A 104 -4.22 -11.53 7.20
CA THR A 104 -3.42 -12.56 6.53
C THR A 104 -2.14 -11.95 5.96
N LEU A 105 -2.24 -10.71 5.45
CA LEU A 105 -1.13 -9.99 4.84
C LEU A 105 -1.10 -8.55 5.36
N PHE A 106 0.07 -8.11 5.79
CA PHE A 106 0.32 -6.72 6.18
C PHE A 106 1.24 -6.07 5.16
N VAL A 107 0.80 -4.95 4.58
CA VAL A 107 1.53 -4.25 3.52
C VAL A 107 1.90 -2.86 3.99
N ALA A 108 3.17 -2.50 3.88
CA ALA A 108 3.67 -1.17 4.25
C ALA A 108 4.76 -0.71 3.28
N GLY A 109 4.84 0.61 3.10
CA GLY A 109 5.89 1.24 2.30
C GLY A 109 6.90 1.97 3.17
N HIS A 110 7.27 3.17 2.74
CA HIS A 110 8.13 4.14 3.45
C HIS A 110 9.61 3.79 3.57
N SER A 111 9.95 2.54 3.93
CA SER A 111 11.34 2.16 4.16
C SER A 111 12.18 2.11 2.88
N HIS A 112 11.54 2.10 1.71
CA HIS A 112 12.19 1.94 0.40
C HIS A 112 12.93 0.60 0.27
N ILE A 113 12.62 -0.35 1.14
CA ILE A 113 13.20 -1.69 1.13
C ILE A 113 12.07 -2.71 1.00
N LEU A 114 12.12 -3.54 -0.03
CA LEU A 114 11.15 -4.61 -0.20
C LEU A 114 11.47 -5.75 0.75
N ARG A 115 10.48 -6.14 1.56
CA ARG A 115 10.61 -7.28 2.46
C ARG A 115 9.35 -8.11 2.47
N ILE A 116 9.53 -9.42 2.48
CA ILE A 116 8.45 -10.38 2.68
C ILE A 116 8.87 -11.25 3.86
N ILE A 117 8.21 -11.07 5.01
CA ILE A 117 8.59 -11.72 6.25
C ILE A 117 7.36 -12.38 6.88
N TYR A 118 7.52 -13.63 7.31
CA TYR A 118 6.51 -14.32 8.09
C TYR A 118 6.63 -13.90 9.55
N ASP A 119 5.53 -13.44 10.14
CA ASP A 119 5.50 -13.07 11.55
C ASP A 119 4.65 -14.10 12.33
N PRO A 120 5.27 -14.99 13.10
CA PRO A 120 4.53 -16.01 13.84
C PRO A 120 3.70 -15.45 14.99
N VAL A 121 3.96 -14.21 15.41
CA VAL A 121 3.26 -13.59 16.55
C VAL A 121 1.87 -13.10 16.15
N TYR A 122 1.76 -12.46 14.98
CA TYR A 122 0.54 -11.79 14.56
C TYR A 122 -0.16 -12.46 13.37
N ARG A 123 0.29 -13.56 12.98
CA ARG A 123 -0.26 -14.32 11.88
C ARG A 123 -1.72 -14.72 12.09
#